data_9595b0272d1fa790830da7a785be0728
#
_entry.id   9595b0272d1fa790830da7a785be0728
#
_cell.length_a   1.000
_cell.length_b   1.000
_cell.length_c   1.000
_cell.angle_alpha   90.00
_cell.angle_beta   90.00
_cell.angle_gamma   90.00
#
_symmetry.space_group_name_H-M   'P 1'
#
loop_
_entity.id
_entity.type
_entity.pdbx_description
1 polymer ?
#
loop_
_entity_poly.entity_id
_entity_poly.type
_entity_poly.pdbx_seq_one_letter_code
_entity_poly.pdbx_strand_id
1 'polypeptide(L)'
;MHFSLIFALLWFFYVIMKPYRIYMKKGEYKLKKQIFRNLYIFLVFILMFSCFFVFGKKVSANENQNAAPIITYYGLNGNDITIQWKAPDGVSYSKVDIYSATSPNGSYRYENTVSSNSYTNTYVAKGVPYYYKLEASYEDNEGYKTATTYAGKCIINPLPAPSSLEASTGNSHSITVKWKASDDCDGYQIYRSVSPDGNYELVQTVSNESRSSWWYDDDESFQTYTQKNLELGKIYYYKIRPYTTYIDETFYGDFSNYISCQVTINGTKVKSASSKKKKINTITWAKNDEADGYIVYYSKKEDGNYTKLKTFTSRNNLSYTHTKLTNGTAYYYKIQAYKNFNG
;
A
#
# COMPACT_ATOMS: atom_id res chain seq x y z
N MET A 1 23.81 25.39 26.40
CA MET A 1 24.58 24.83 27.51
C MET A 1 24.36 23.33 27.76
N HIS A 2 23.25 22.74 27.36
CA HIS A 2 22.95 21.29 27.60
C HIS A 2 23.57 20.32 26.60
N PHE A 3 23.88 20.72 25.37
CA PHE A 3 24.53 19.86 24.36
C PHE A 3 25.97 19.47 24.76
N SER A 4 26.67 20.36 25.47
CA SER A 4 28.02 20.12 25.94
C SER A 4 28.08 19.07 27.05
N LEU A 5 27.04 18.94 27.89
CA LEU A 5 26.99 17.99 29.01
C LEU A 5 26.74 16.56 28.51
N ILE A 6 25.92 16.38 27.46
CA ILE A 6 25.61 15.08 26.85
C ILE A 6 26.86 14.51 26.16
N PHE A 7 27.62 15.35 25.43
CA PHE A 7 28.86 14.96 24.80
C PHE A 7 29.95 14.63 25.84
N ALA A 8 29.99 15.38 26.94
CA ALA A 8 30.93 15.12 28.04
C ALA A 8 30.62 13.80 28.75
N LEU A 9 29.35 13.46 28.97
CA LEU A 9 28.90 12.18 29.54
C LEU A 9 29.16 10.98 28.61
N LEU A 10 28.91 11.12 27.31
CA LEU A 10 29.23 10.09 26.32
C LEU A 10 30.73 9.86 26.19
N TRP A 11 31.53 10.94 26.24
CA TRP A 11 32.99 10.86 26.22
C TRP A 11 33.54 10.24 27.50
N PHE A 12 33.02 10.60 28.68
CA PHE A 12 33.38 10.03 29.98
C PHE A 12 33.11 8.52 30.04
N PHE A 13 31.95 8.06 29.52
CA PHE A 13 31.63 6.63 29.41
C PHE A 13 32.57 5.91 28.43
N TYR A 14 32.90 6.51 27.31
CA TYR A 14 33.82 5.94 26.31
C TYR A 14 35.26 5.79 26.92
N VAL A 15 35.70 6.76 27.68
CA VAL A 15 37.04 6.76 28.28
C VAL A 15 37.13 5.74 29.43
N ILE A 16 36.08 5.59 30.24
CA ILE A 16 36.06 4.60 31.34
C ILE A 16 35.96 3.17 30.81
N MET A 17 35.28 2.96 29.69
CA MET A 17 35.05 1.61 29.13
C MET A 17 36.24 1.07 28.34
N LYS A 18 37.16 1.92 27.86
CA LYS A 18 38.31 1.53 27.06
C LYS A 18 39.33 0.65 27.82
N PRO A 19 39.69 0.92 29.10
CA PRO A 19 40.63 0.06 29.87
C PRO A 19 40.01 -1.26 30.32
N TYR A 20 38.70 -1.37 30.53
CA TYR A 20 38.06 -2.61 31.00
C TYR A 20 38.02 -3.74 29.95
N ARG A 21 38.31 -3.42 28.70
CA ARG A 21 38.34 -4.41 27.61
C ARG A 21 39.58 -5.30 27.60
N ILE A 22 40.61 -4.94 28.35
CA ILE A 22 41.94 -5.56 28.27
C ILE A 22 42.18 -6.64 29.36
N TYR A 23 41.38 -6.69 30.45
CA TYR A 23 41.72 -7.49 31.66
C TYR A 23 40.71 -8.56 32.09
N MET A 24 39.76 -9.02 31.26
CA MET A 24 38.74 -9.99 31.69
C MET A 24 38.81 -11.36 31.01
N LYS A 25 38.61 -12.44 31.80
CA LYS A 25 38.50 -13.84 31.33
C LYS A 25 37.19 -14.03 30.54
N LYS A 26 37.25 -14.89 29.52
CA LYS A 26 36.22 -15.08 28.46
C LYS A 26 34.78 -15.36 28.94
N GLY A 27 34.58 -15.88 30.16
CA GLY A 27 33.26 -16.20 30.73
C GLY A 27 32.56 -15.02 31.42
N GLU A 28 33.32 -14.20 32.17
CA GLU A 28 32.77 -13.03 32.86
C GLU A 28 32.38 -11.89 31.89
N TYR A 29 33.03 -11.86 30.72
CA TYR A 29 32.77 -10.88 29.68
C TYR A 29 31.33 -10.93 29.11
N LYS A 30 30.74 -12.14 28.99
CA LYS A 30 29.40 -12.32 28.44
C LYS A 30 28.31 -11.77 29.36
N LEU A 31 28.40 -12.06 30.66
CA LEU A 31 27.41 -11.63 31.67
C LEU A 31 27.46 -10.11 31.90
N LYS A 32 28.66 -9.56 32.04
CA LYS A 32 28.82 -8.11 32.24
C LYS A 32 28.47 -7.31 30.99
N LYS A 33 28.73 -7.82 29.76
CA LYS A 33 28.32 -7.20 28.52
C LYS A 33 26.79 -7.11 28.41
N GLN A 34 26.06 -8.11 28.92
CA GLN A 34 24.59 -8.11 28.97
C GLN A 34 24.06 -7.08 29.97
N ILE A 35 24.64 -7.01 31.15
CA ILE A 35 24.29 -6.04 32.21
C ILE A 35 24.53 -4.60 31.69
N PHE A 36 25.70 -4.35 31.09
CA PHE A 36 26.03 -3.03 30.55
C PHE A 36 25.14 -2.64 29.34
N ARG A 37 24.78 -3.59 28.49
CA ARG A 37 23.82 -3.34 27.40
C ARG A 37 22.44 -2.96 27.94
N ASN A 38 21.98 -3.64 28.98
CA ASN A 38 20.69 -3.34 29.60
C ASN A 38 20.74 -2.00 30.37
N LEU A 39 21.85 -1.68 31.02
CA LEU A 39 22.05 -0.39 31.67
C LEU A 39 22.15 0.77 30.68
N TYR A 40 22.78 0.55 29.52
CA TYR A 40 22.84 1.53 28.43
C TYR A 40 21.44 1.77 27.81
N ILE A 41 20.68 0.71 27.57
CA ILE A 41 19.29 0.82 27.07
C ILE A 41 18.44 1.56 28.11
N PHE A 42 18.59 1.27 29.39
CA PHE A 42 17.84 1.94 30.46
C PHE A 42 18.23 3.42 30.61
N LEU A 43 19.50 3.76 30.46
CA LEU A 43 20.00 5.15 30.45
C LEU A 43 19.53 5.92 29.20
N VAL A 44 19.48 5.28 28.03
CA VAL A 44 18.93 5.86 26.81
C VAL A 44 17.42 6.07 26.96
N PHE A 45 16.70 5.15 27.61
CA PHE A 45 15.28 5.32 27.95
C PHE A 45 15.05 6.48 28.93
N ILE A 46 15.87 6.62 29.97
CA ILE A 46 15.80 7.76 30.92
C ILE A 46 16.11 9.07 30.21
N LEU A 47 17.11 9.09 29.31
CA LEU A 47 17.45 10.29 28.52
C LEU A 47 16.36 10.64 27.52
N MET A 48 15.73 9.67 26.86
CA MET A 48 14.57 9.90 26.01
C MET A 48 13.35 10.37 26.83
N PHE A 49 13.11 9.79 28.01
CA PHE A 49 12.04 10.24 28.91
C PHE A 49 12.31 11.63 29.49
N SER A 50 13.56 11.97 29.82
CA SER A 50 13.92 13.33 30.27
C SER A 50 13.86 14.34 29.12
N CYS A 51 14.14 13.97 27.86
CA CYS A 51 13.89 14.82 26.70
C CYS A 51 12.40 15.06 26.49
N PHE A 52 11.54 14.08 26.72
CA PHE A 52 10.10 14.28 26.67
C PHE A 52 9.59 15.26 27.76
N PHE A 53 10.23 15.30 28.92
CA PHE A 53 9.89 16.25 30.00
C PHE A 53 10.54 17.62 29.83
N VAL A 54 11.64 17.77 29.09
CA VAL A 54 12.36 19.05 28.92
C VAL A 54 11.95 19.79 27.66
N PHE A 55 11.35 19.13 26.65
CA PHE A 55 10.72 19.78 25.51
C PHE A 55 9.23 20.08 25.68
N GLY A 56 8.64 19.78 26.83
CA GLY A 56 7.53 20.54 27.34
C GLY A 56 8.01 21.96 27.62
N LYS A 57 8.21 22.78 26.58
CA LYS A 57 8.17 24.22 26.74
C LYS A 57 6.89 24.45 27.56
N LYS A 58 7.03 24.91 28.82
CA LYS A 58 5.98 25.67 29.45
C LYS A 58 5.71 26.82 28.49
N VAL A 59 4.79 26.61 27.54
CA VAL A 59 4.05 27.69 26.97
C VAL A 59 3.47 28.34 28.22
N SER A 60 3.91 29.53 28.51
CA SER A 60 3.31 30.38 29.53
C SER A 60 1.80 30.16 29.37
N ALA A 61 1.16 29.63 30.38
CA ALA A 61 -0.28 29.52 30.38
C ALA A 61 -0.75 30.97 30.29
N ASN A 62 -1.03 31.43 29.10
CA ASN A 62 -1.67 32.70 28.86
C ASN A 62 -3.05 32.51 29.50
N GLU A 63 -3.47 33.45 30.33
CA GLU A 63 -4.74 33.45 31.07
C GLU A 63 -5.98 33.21 30.20
N ASN A 64 -5.79 33.20 28.86
CA ASN A 64 -6.81 32.99 27.84
C ASN A 64 -7.12 31.54 27.49
N GLN A 65 -6.46 30.53 28.07
CA GLN A 65 -6.77 29.11 27.77
C GLN A 65 -8.17 28.70 28.17
N ASN A 66 -8.73 29.35 29.20
CA ASN A 66 -10.09 29.10 29.65
C ASN A 66 -11.17 29.62 28.69
N ALA A 67 -10.82 30.48 27.75
CA ALA A 67 -11.75 31.05 26.75
C ALA A 67 -11.54 30.39 25.35
N ALA A 68 -10.67 29.42 25.21
CA ALA A 68 -10.39 28.81 23.94
C ALA A 68 -11.55 27.92 23.41
N PRO A 69 -11.83 27.88 22.09
CA PRO A 69 -12.85 27.02 21.52
C PRO A 69 -12.67 25.57 21.93
N ILE A 70 -13.74 24.92 22.37
CA ILE A 70 -13.77 23.49 22.71
C ILE A 70 -14.26 22.73 21.48
N ILE A 71 -13.38 21.98 20.81
CA ILE A 71 -13.75 21.18 19.65
C ILE A 71 -14.69 20.06 20.06
N THR A 72 -15.90 20.05 19.48
CA THR A 72 -16.94 19.06 19.74
C THR A 72 -17.05 18.00 18.64
N TYR A 73 -16.66 18.36 17.43
CA TYR A 73 -16.57 17.44 16.29
C TYR A 73 -15.40 17.83 15.41
N TYR A 74 -14.71 16.84 14.89
CA TYR A 74 -13.63 16.98 13.93
C TYR A 74 -13.53 15.70 13.09
N GLY A 75 -13.88 15.77 11.81
CA GLY A 75 -13.95 14.58 10.99
C GLY A 75 -14.27 14.86 9.53
N LEU A 76 -14.24 13.76 8.73
CA LEU A 76 -14.65 13.79 7.34
C LEU A 76 -16.17 13.75 7.22
N ASN A 77 -16.70 14.53 6.28
CA ASN A 77 -18.07 14.48 5.81
C ASN A 77 -18.02 14.35 4.27
N GLY A 78 -18.06 13.12 3.77
CA GLY A 78 -17.76 12.83 2.37
C GLY A 78 -16.29 13.16 2.05
N ASN A 79 -16.07 14.05 1.09
CA ASN A 79 -14.73 14.55 0.70
C ASN A 79 -14.33 15.84 1.41
N ASP A 80 -15.11 16.31 2.39
CA ASP A 80 -14.91 17.56 3.08
C ASP A 80 -14.44 17.32 4.50
N ILE A 81 -13.72 18.28 5.09
CA ILE A 81 -13.36 18.26 6.51
C ILE A 81 -14.26 19.22 7.27
N THR A 82 -15.01 18.71 8.24
CA THR A 82 -15.87 19.52 9.10
C THR A 82 -15.29 19.62 10.51
N ILE A 83 -15.27 20.83 11.05
CA ILE A 83 -14.88 21.14 12.43
C ILE A 83 -16.05 21.84 13.10
N GLN A 84 -16.44 21.37 14.30
CA GLN A 84 -17.43 22.03 15.14
C GLN A 84 -16.84 22.28 16.53
N TRP A 85 -17.24 23.36 17.15
CA TRP A 85 -16.78 23.75 18.48
C TRP A 85 -17.90 24.41 19.28
N LYS A 86 -17.66 24.58 20.56
CA LYS A 86 -18.48 25.41 21.43
C LYS A 86 -17.59 26.38 22.18
N ALA A 87 -18.16 27.50 22.60
CA ALA A 87 -17.51 28.37 23.57
C ALA A 87 -17.57 27.73 24.96
N PRO A 88 -16.58 27.96 25.83
CA PRO A 88 -16.69 27.68 27.26
C PRO A 88 -17.85 28.46 27.90
N ASP A 89 -18.32 27.96 29.05
CA ASP A 89 -19.43 28.61 29.78
C ASP A 89 -19.07 30.07 30.12
N GLY A 90 -19.98 30.97 29.82
CA GLY A 90 -19.81 32.40 30.07
C GLY A 90 -18.99 33.17 29.01
N VAL A 91 -18.50 32.50 27.98
CA VAL A 91 -17.74 33.12 26.86
C VAL A 91 -18.63 33.20 25.61
N SER A 92 -18.63 34.37 24.96
CA SER A 92 -19.30 34.58 23.68
C SER A 92 -18.32 35.09 22.66
N TYR A 93 -18.24 34.40 21.51
CA TYR A 93 -17.33 34.77 20.41
C TYR A 93 -18.01 35.75 19.45
N SER A 94 -17.31 36.83 19.11
CA SER A 94 -17.73 37.75 18.03
C SER A 94 -17.44 37.16 16.67
N LYS A 95 -16.32 36.43 16.54
CA LYS A 95 -15.89 35.71 15.34
C LYS A 95 -14.89 34.60 15.69
N VAL A 96 -14.72 33.65 14.78
CA VAL A 96 -13.66 32.65 14.83
C VAL A 96 -12.95 32.64 13.49
N ASP A 97 -11.65 32.93 13.50
CA ASP A 97 -10.77 32.84 12.34
C ASP A 97 -10.20 31.41 12.25
N ILE A 98 -10.33 30.80 11.08
CA ILE A 98 -9.94 29.43 10.79
C ILE A 98 -8.67 29.44 9.96
N TYR A 99 -7.71 28.64 10.36
CA TYR A 99 -6.45 28.44 9.66
C TYR A 99 -6.19 26.94 9.45
N SER A 100 -5.57 26.59 8.33
CA SER A 100 -5.12 25.22 8.06
C SER A 100 -3.63 25.13 7.80
N ALA A 101 -3.06 23.97 8.04
CA ALA A 101 -1.71 23.59 7.67
C ALA A 101 -1.68 22.13 7.24
N THR A 102 -0.68 21.75 6.47
CA THR A 102 -0.47 20.37 6.01
C THR A 102 0.59 19.62 6.84
N SER A 103 1.10 20.27 7.88
CA SER A 103 1.94 19.65 8.91
C SER A 103 1.66 20.30 10.27
N PRO A 104 1.86 19.58 11.40
CA PRO A 104 1.52 20.09 12.74
C PRO A 104 2.36 21.31 13.16
N ASN A 105 3.58 21.41 12.63
CA ASN A 105 4.51 22.51 12.89
C ASN A 105 4.66 23.45 11.69
N GLY A 106 3.79 23.31 10.68
CA GLY A 106 3.80 24.10 9.46
C GLY A 106 3.27 25.53 9.67
N SER A 107 3.41 26.34 8.62
CA SER A 107 2.78 27.65 8.57
C SER A 107 1.28 27.51 8.35
N TYR A 108 0.49 27.93 9.33
CA TYR A 108 -0.96 27.93 9.25
C TYR A 108 -1.44 29.03 8.33
N ARG A 109 -2.11 28.66 7.25
CA ARG A 109 -2.70 29.58 6.29
C ARG A 109 -4.14 29.91 6.68
N TYR A 110 -4.51 31.17 6.58
CA TYR A 110 -5.89 31.62 6.78
C TYR A 110 -6.83 30.98 5.75
N GLU A 111 -7.95 30.44 6.23
CA GLU A 111 -8.99 29.83 5.39
C GLU A 111 -10.27 30.69 5.36
N ASN A 112 -10.80 31.04 6.53
CA ASN A 112 -12.06 31.76 6.63
C ASN A 112 -12.26 32.40 8.01
N THR A 113 -13.20 33.34 8.09
CA THR A 113 -13.75 33.87 9.33
C THR A 113 -15.23 33.51 9.40
N VAL A 114 -15.67 32.96 10.53
CA VAL A 114 -17.06 32.56 10.75
C VAL A 114 -17.58 33.12 12.06
N SER A 115 -18.89 33.42 12.12
CA SER A 115 -19.63 33.74 13.35
C SER A 115 -20.43 32.54 13.88
N SER A 116 -20.49 31.45 13.12
CA SER A 116 -21.07 30.17 13.53
C SER A 116 -20.09 29.37 14.39
N ASN A 117 -20.54 28.24 14.90
CA ASN A 117 -19.75 27.30 15.66
C ASN A 117 -19.32 26.07 14.81
N SER A 118 -19.28 26.23 13.50
CA SER A 118 -18.90 25.19 12.55
C SER A 118 -18.23 25.79 11.33
N TYR A 119 -17.26 25.04 10.77
CA TYR A 119 -16.61 25.31 9.51
C TYR A 119 -16.44 24.02 8.72
N THR A 120 -16.69 24.05 7.41
CA THR A 120 -16.43 22.93 6.50
C THR A 120 -15.48 23.39 5.41
N ASN A 121 -14.36 22.70 5.29
CA ASN A 121 -13.42 22.89 4.19
C ASN A 121 -13.77 21.93 3.07
N THR A 122 -14.20 22.46 1.93
CA THR A 122 -14.60 21.70 0.71
C THR A 122 -13.45 21.58 -0.30
N TYR A 123 -12.30 22.18 -0.03
CA TYR A 123 -11.13 22.18 -0.92
C TYR A 123 -9.99 21.36 -0.34
N VAL A 124 -10.28 20.11 0.05
CA VAL A 124 -9.29 19.19 0.59
C VAL A 124 -8.78 18.23 -0.48
N ALA A 125 -7.45 18.18 -0.64
CA ALA A 125 -6.82 17.23 -1.55
C ALA A 125 -6.76 15.83 -0.92
N LYS A 126 -7.02 14.81 -1.72
CA LYS A 126 -6.93 13.41 -1.28
C LYS A 126 -5.50 13.05 -0.88
N GLY A 127 -5.35 12.29 0.19
CA GLY A 127 -4.07 11.82 0.68
C GLY A 127 -3.19 12.89 1.33
N VAL A 128 -3.69 14.12 1.51
CA VAL A 128 -2.98 15.21 2.18
C VAL A 128 -3.47 15.34 3.63
N PRO A 129 -2.59 15.39 4.63
CA PRO A 129 -2.98 15.68 6.00
C PRO A 129 -3.33 17.15 6.16
N TYR A 130 -4.34 17.43 6.97
CA TYR A 130 -4.73 18.78 7.35
C TYR A 130 -4.76 18.94 8.87
N TYR A 131 -4.22 20.06 9.32
CA TYR A 131 -4.21 20.50 10.72
C TYR A 131 -4.87 21.84 10.78
N TYR A 132 -5.74 22.06 11.76
CA TYR A 132 -6.47 23.32 11.88
C TYR A 132 -6.14 24.05 13.18
N LYS A 133 -6.15 25.37 13.09
CA LYS A 133 -6.06 26.30 14.19
C LYS A 133 -7.31 27.19 14.17
N LEU A 134 -7.98 27.32 15.28
CA LEU A 134 -9.12 28.21 15.51
C LEU A 134 -8.68 29.33 16.42
N GLU A 135 -8.89 30.56 16.00
CA GLU A 135 -8.59 31.78 16.75
C GLU A 135 -9.90 32.52 16.98
N ALA A 136 -10.46 32.41 18.20
CA ALA A 136 -11.73 33.02 18.54
C ALA A 136 -11.51 34.41 19.16
N SER A 137 -12.26 35.41 18.69
CA SER A 137 -12.27 36.76 19.22
C SER A 137 -13.48 36.91 20.19
N TYR A 138 -13.21 37.42 21.37
CA TYR A 138 -14.21 37.67 22.41
C TYR A 138 -13.90 38.96 23.18
N GLU A 139 -14.85 39.45 23.93
CA GLU A 139 -14.71 40.63 24.80
C GLU A 139 -14.93 40.21 26.23
N ASP A 140 -14.08 40.66 27.15
CA ASP A 140 -14.23 40.52 28.58
C ASP A 140 -14.15 41.91 29.26
N ASN A 141 -14.13 41.93 30.59
CA ASN A 141 -14.06 43.17 31.36
C ASN A 141 -12.81 44.02 31.10
N GLU A 142 -11.80 43.48 30.44
CA GLU A 142 -10.54 44.17 30.11
C GLU A 142 -10.46 44.53 28.61
N GLY A 143 -11.49 44.22 27.80
CA GLY A 143 -11.60 44.54 26.38
C GLY A 143 -11.50 43.36 25.44
N TYR A 144 -11.18 43.64 24.17
CA TYR A 144 -11.08 42.62 23.12
C TYR A 144 -9.86 41.72 23.28
N LYS A 145 -10.09 40.40 23.23
CA LYS A 145 -9.07 39.37 23.35
C LYS A 145 -9.24 38.28 22.28
N THR A 146 -8.22 37.49 22.14
CA THR A 146 -8.28 36.28 21.32
C THR A 146 -7.86 35.02 22.09
N ALA A 147 -8.50 33.91 21.80
CA ALA A 147 -8.15 32.59 22.36
C ALA A 147 -8.00 31.57 21.26
N THR A 148 -6.98 30.74 21.35
CA THR A 148 -6.58 29.82 20.28
C THR A 148 -6.73 28.36 20.70
N THR A 149 -7.31 27.56 19.81
CA THR A 149 -7.31 26.08 19.90
C THR A 149 -6.74 25.47 18.64
N TYR A 150 -5.98 24.42 18.80
CA TYR A 150 -5.53 23.57 17.71
C TYR A 150 -6.35 22.30 17.69
N ALA A 151 -6.83 21.91 16.51
CA ALA A 151 -7.36 20.58 16.31
C ALA A 151 -6.18 19.60 16.35
N GLY A 152 -5.90 19.10 17.53
CA GLY A 152 -4.69 18.32 17.83
C GLY A 152 -4.60 16.95 17.12
N LYS A 153 -5.44 16.72 16.12
CA LYS A 153 -5.49 15.47 15.36
C LYS A 153 -5.39 15.79 13.88
N CYS A 154 -4.46 15.12 13.21
CA CYS A 154 -4.39 15.11 11.75
C CYS A 154 -5.60 14.38 11.17
N ILE A 155 -6.28 15.00 10.20
CA ILE A 155 -7.28 14.34 9.35
C ILE A 155 -6.67 14.22 7.96
N ILE A 156 -6.73 13.01 7.44
CA ILE A 156 -6.28 12.69 6.09
C ILE A 156 -7.53 12.42 5.28
N ASN A 157 -7.69 13.14 4.18
CA ASN A 157 -8.69 12.76 3.20
C ASN A 157 -8.26 11.41 2.57
N PRO A 158 -8.98 10.31 2.78
CA PRO A 158 -8.50 8.98 2.41
C PRO A 158 -8.37 8.84 0.90
N LEU A 159 -7.29 8.23 0.47
CA LEU A 159 -7.15 7.77 -0.89
C LEU A 159 -8.10 6.60 -1.12
N PRO A 160 -8.94 6.61 -2.16
CA PRO A 160 -9.84 5.50 -2.44
C PRO A 160 -9.05 4.23 -2.75
N ALA A 161 -9.61 3.08 -2.36
CA ALA A 161 -9.07 1.79 -2.75
C ALA A 161 -8.99 1.67 -4.28
N PRO A 162 -7.95 1.03 -4.83
CA PRO A 162 -7.88 0.76 -6.26
C PRO A 162 -9.06 -0.10 -6.73
N SER A 163 -9.58 0.20 -7.92
CA SER A 163 -10.71 -0.49 -8.54
C SER A 163 -10.28 -1.32 -9.75
N SER A 164 -11.24 -2.05 -10.34
CA SER A 164 -11.03 -2.82 -11.58
C SER A 164 -9.83 -3.78 -11.51
N LEU A 165 -9.72 -4.52 -10.37
CA LEU A 165 -8.64 -5.47 -10.18
C LEU A 165 -8.84 -6.71 -11.05
N GLU A 166 -7.79 -7.09 -11.77
CA GLU A 166 -7.71 -8.31 -12.54
C GLU A 166 -6.43 -9.08 -12.14
N ALA A 167 -6.49 -10.41 -12.14
CA ALA A 167 -5.32 -11.24 -11.96
C ALA A 167 -5.32 -12.35 -13.00
N SER A 168 -4.17 -12.57 -13.62
CA SER A 168 -4.00 -13.60 -14.65
C SER A 168 -2.65 -14.29 -14.48
N THR A 169 -2.61 -15.57 -14.88
CA THR A 169 -1.33 -16.26 -15.05
C THR A 169 -0.67 -15.73 -16.33
N GLY A 170 0.55 -15.25 -16.20
CA GLY A 170 1.38 -14.89 -17.33
C GLY A 170 2.15 -16.10 -17.86
N ASN A 171 3.46 -16.07 -17.74
CA ASN A 171 4.29 -17.25 -17.91
C ASN A 171 4.17 -18.17 -16.70
N SER A 172 4.57 -19.43 -16.87
CA SER A 172 4.71 -20.40 -15.77
C SER A 172 5.38 -19.78 -14.55
N HIS A 173 4.92 -20.14 -13.35
CA HIS A 173 5.39 -19.60 -12.08
C HIS A 173 5.21 -18.10 -11.89
N SER A 174 4.28 -17.45 -12.60
CA SER A 174 4.00 -16.03 -12.41
C SER A 174 2.52 -15.69 -12.43
N ILE A 175 2.17 -14.62 -11.71
CA ILE A 175 0.86 -13.99 -11.72
C ILE A 175 1.07 -12.51 -12.01
N THR A 176 0.29 -11.98 -12.94
CA THR A 176 0.17 -10.54 -13.20
C THR A 176 -1.11 -10.02 -12.58
N VAL A 177 -1.00 -9.02 -11.72
CA VAL A 177 -2.13 -8.26 -11.17
C VAL A 177 -2.19 -6.94 -11.90
N LYS A 178 -3.40 -6.52 -12.26
CA LYS A 178 -3.71 -5.27 -12.97
C LYS A 178 -4.79 -4.52 -12.21
N TRP A 179 -4.70 -3.20 -12.14
CA TRP A 179 -5.70 -2.35 -11.50
C TRP A 179 -5.80 -0.99 -12.20
N LYS A 180 -6.94 -0.33 -12.05
CA LYS A 180 -7.12 1.04 -12.56
C LYS A 180 -6.30 1.99 -11.69
N ALA A 181 -5.45 2.81 -12.32
CA ALA A 181 -4.68 3.83 -11.64
C ALA A 181 -5.57 4.97 -11.13
N SER A 182 -5.09 5.67 -10.11
CA SER A 182 -5.70 6.89 -9.57
C SER A 182 -4.68 8.01 -9.64
N ASP A 183 -5.07 9.18 -10.13
CA ASP A 183 -4.19 10.35 -10.24
C ASP A 183 -3.85 10.98 -8.89
N ASP A 184 -4.61 10.61 -7.85
CA ASP A 184 -4.52 11.22 -6.52
C ASP A 184 -3.42 10.63 -5.62
N CYS A 185 -2.66 9.60 -6.08
CA CYS A 185 -1.64 8.92 -5.27
C CYS A 185 -0.26 8.91 -5.93
N ASP A 186 0.80 8.77 -5.12
CA ASP A 186 2.18 8.67 -5.60
C ASP A 186 2.55 7.25 -6.04
N GLY A 187 1.79 6.26 -5.57
CA GLY A 187 2.01 4.87 -5.92
C GLY A 187 1.15 3.89 -5.15
N TYR A 188 1.53 2.61 -5.24
CA TYR A 188 0.77 1.51 -4.67
C TYR A 188 1.66 0.52 -3.92
N GLN A 189 1.12 -0.04 -2.86
CA GLN A 189 1.69 -1.20 -2.18
C GLN A 189 0.85 -2.44 -2.50
N ILE A 190 1.53 -3.48 -2.98
CA ILE A 190 0.93 -4.76 -3.34
C ILE A 190 1.23 -5.77 -2.23
N TYR A 191 0.20 -6.38 -1.69
CA TYR A 191 0.25 -7.38 -0.64
C TYR A 191 -0.24 -8.72 -1.15
N ARG A 192 0.35 -9.80 -0.65
CA ARG A 192 0.03 -11.16 -1.03
C ARG A 192 -0.25 -12.04 0.18
N SER A 193 -1.19 -12.98 0.04
CA SER A 193 -1.43 -14.09 0.97
C SER A 193 -1.63 -15.40 0.21
N VAL A 194 -1.61 -16.52 0.93
CA VAL A 194 -1.98 -17.86 0.43
C VAL A 194 -3.38 -18.28 0.90
N SER A 195 -4.05 -17.42 1.65
CA SER A 195 -5.42 -17.60 2.12
C SER A 195 -6.18 -16.26 2.02
N PRO A 196 -7.49 -16.27 1.70
CA PRO A 196 -8.28 -15.03 1.60
C PRO A 196 -8.32 -14.24 2.92
N ASP A 197 -8.35 -14.94 4.05
CA ASP A 197 -8.41 -14.39 5.40
C ASP A 197 -7.06 -14.48 6.14
N GLY A 198 -5.98 -14.80 5.41
CA GLY A 198 -4.65 -14.96 5.97
C GLY A 198 -3.91 -13.63 6.18
N ASN A 199 -2.71 -13.73 6.73
CA ASN A 199 -1.81 -12.59 6.81
C ASN A 199 -1.31 -12.22 5.41
N TYR A 200 -1.50 -10.96 5.05
CA TYR A 200 -1.03 -10.40 3.79
C TYR A 200 0.34 -9.75 4.01
N GLU A 201 1.33 -10.20 3.26
CA GLU A 201 2.70 -9.67 3.28
C GLU A 201 2.91 -8.68 2.14
N LEU A 202 3.58 -7.56 2.41
CA LEU A 202 4.00 -6.61 1.38
C LEU A 202 5.01 -7.29 0.45
N VAL A 203 4.67 -7.39 -0.84
CA VAL A 203 5.57 -8.02 -1.84
C VAL A 203 6.20 -7.01 -2.79
N GLN A 204 5.57 -5.83 -2.96
CA GLN A 204 6.11 -4.78 -3.81
C GLN A 204 5.50 -3.41 -3.48
N THR A 205 6.30 -2.36 -3.69
CA THR A 205 5.86 -0.97 -3.78
C THR A 205 6.20 -0.47 -5.18
N VAL A 206 5.24 0.15 -5.86
CA VAL A 206 5.39 0.71 -7.22
C VAL A 206 4.98 2.17 -7.22
N SER A 207 5.67 2.99 -8.02
CA SER A 207 5.28 4.38 -8.27
C SER A 207 4.07 4.45 -9.22
N ASN A 208 3.31 5.52 -9.12
CA ASN A 208 2.20 5.80 -10.03
C ASN A 208 2.70 6.50 -11.30
N GLU A 209 2.88 5.76 -12.39
CA GLU A 209 3.39 6.29 -13.65
C GLU A 209 2.36 7.17 -14.40
N SER A 210 1.07 7.05 -14.10
CA SER A 210 0.01 7.83 -14.75
C SER A 210 0.10 9.33 -14.45
N ARG A 211 0.75 9.72 -13.35
CA ARG A 211 0.93 11.12 -12.93
C ARG A 211 1.85 11.96 -13.82
N SER A 212 2.61 11.33 -14.70
CA SER A 212 3.62 12.01 -15.55
C SER A 212 3.10 12.54 -16.89
N SER A 213 1.86 12.25 -17.28
CA SER A 213 1.29 12.65 -18.56
C SER A 213 0.46 13.92 -18.44
N TRP A 214 1.00 15.05 -18.90
CA TRP A 214 0.31 16.35 -19.01
C TRP A 214 -0.59 16.46 -20.26
N TRP A 215 -0.75 15.38 -21.03
CA TRP A 215 -1.55 15.36 -22.24
C TRP A 215 -2.83 14.57 -21.99
N TYR A 216 -3.94 15.20 -22.27
CA TYR A 216 -5.28 14.62 -22.28
C TYR A 216 -5.29 13.37 -23.17
N ASP A 217 -5.43 12.21 -22.52
CA ASP A 217 -5.89 11.01 -23.19
C ASP A 217 -6.95 10.39 -22.27
N ASP A 218 -8.19 10.28 -22.79
CA ASP A 218 -9.34 9.71 -22.08
C ASP A 218 -9.23 8.19 -21.85
N ASP A 219 -8.06 7.60 -22.13
CA ASP A 219 -7.82 6.18 -21.91
C ASP A 219 -7.55 5.92 -20.42
N GLU A 220 -8.41 5.10 -19.84
CA GLU A 220 -8.30 4.60 -18.46
C GLU A 220 -6.90 3.98 -18.26
N SER A 221 -6.02 4.66 -17.54
CA SER A 221 -4.67 4.16 -17.26
C SER A 221 -4.74 3.00 -16.29
N PHE A 222 -4.21 1.84 -16.71
CA PHE A 222 -4.05 0.68 -15.87
C PHE A 222 -2.59 0.48 -15.49
N GLN A 223 -2.36 0.09 -14.25
CA GLN A 223 -1.06 -0.36 -13.79
C GLN A 223 -1.02 -1.87 -13.61
N THR A 224 0.17 -2.44 -13.71
CA THR A 224 0.37 -3.88 -13.58
C THR A 224 1.59 -4.19 -12.71
N TYR A 225 1.50 -5.30 -11.99
CA TYR A 225 2.61 -5.92 -11.28
C TYR A 225 2.67 -7.41 -11.59
N THR A 226 3.84 -7.92 -11.99
CA THR A 226 4.03 -9.34 -12.24
C THR A 226 4.95 -9.95 -11.19
N GLN A 227 4.38 -10.82 -10.36
CA GLN A 227 5.14 -11.61 -9.41
C GLN A 227 5.63 -12.91 -10.06
N LYS A 228 6.93 -13.21 -9.92
CA LYS A 228 7.59 -14.39 -10.46
C LYS A 228 7.94 -15.39 -9.35
N ASN A 229 8.44 -16.56 -9.74
CA ASN A 229 8.93 -17.62 -8.85
C ASN A 229 7.85 -18.14 -7.87
N LEU A 230 6.61 -18.20 -8.34
CA LEU A 230 5.49 -18.73 -7.58
C LEU A 230 5.38 -20.23 -7.75
N GLU A 231 4.81 -20.90 -6.76
CA GLU A 231 4.63 -22.35 -6.75
C GLU A 231 3.45 -22.76 -7.63
N LEU A 232 3.70 -23.72 -8.55
CA LEU A 232 2.67 -24.25 -9.44
C LEU A 232 1.51 -24.90 -8.67
N GLY A 233 0.30 -24.64 -9.14
CA GLY A 233 -0.94 -25.17 -8.55
C GLY A 233 -1.44 -24.41 -7.33
N LYS A 234 -0.62 -23.53 -6.73
CA LYS A 234 -0.98 -22.76 -5.57
C LYS A 234 -1.84 -21.54 -5.95
N ILE A 235 -2.82 -21.25 -5.13
CA ILE A 235 -3.65 -20.03 -5.27
C ILE A 235 -3.01 -18.95 -4.41
N TYR A 236 -2.85 -17.77 -5.00
CA TYR A 236 -2.38 -16.57 -4.32
C TYR A 236 -3.46 -15.49 -4.34
N TYR A 237 -3.55 -14.76 -3.25
CA TYR A 237 -4.50 -13.69 -3.01
C TYR A 237 -3.75 -12.37 -2.90
N TYR A 238 -4.21 -11.34 -3.58
CA TYR A 238 -3.58 -10.03 -3.61
C TYR A 238 -4.54 -8.95 -3.14
N LYS A 239 -4.02 -8.00 -2.38
CA LYS A 239 -4.65 -6.73 -2.02
C LYS A 239 -3.70 -5.61 -2.38
N ILE A 240 -4.27 -4.49 -2.80
CA ILE A 240 -3.51 -3.31 -3.20
C ILE A 240 -4.06 -2.11 -2.43
N ARG A 241 -3.17 -1.24 -1.96
CA ARG A 241 -3.54 0.06 -1.40
C ARG A 241 -2.70 1.17 -2.02
N PRO A 242 -3.26 2.37 -2.24
CA PRO A 242 -2.52 3.53 -2.69
C PRO A 242 -1.73 4.13 -1.54
N TYR A 243 -0.70 4.92 -1.86
CA TYR A 243 -0.02 5.77 -0.91
C TYR A 243 0.31 7.13 -1.53
N THR A 244 0.47 8.13 -0.67
CA THR A 244 1.07 9.42 -1.00
C THR A 244 2.09 9.81 0.06
N THR A 245 3.12 10.56 -0.33
CA THR A 245 4.14 11.06 0.57
C THR A 245 4.07 12.57 0.60
N TYR A 246 3.99 13.15 1.80
CA TYR A 246 3.97 14.58 2.00
C TYR A 246 4.91 14.96 3.14
N ILE A 247 5.89 15.82 2.88
CA ILE A 247 6.89 16.32 3.85
C ILE A 247 7.46 15.16 4.70
N ASP A 248 8.09 14.17 4.05
CA ASP A 248 8.74 13.01 4.68
C ASP A 248 7.80 12.02 5.42
N GLU A 249 6.48 12.23 5.40
CA GLU A 249 5.49 11.28 5.93
C GLU A 249 4.75 10.57 4.78
N THR A 250 4.55 9.25 4.93
CA THR A 250 3.79 8.45 3.96
C THR A 250 2.41 8.12 4.52
N PHE A 251 1.39 8.47 3.75
CA PHE A 251 -0.01 8.22 4.07
C PHE A 251 -0.56 7.14 3.15
N TYR A 252 -1.34 6.22 3.69
CA TYR A 252 -1.87 5.07 2.99
C TYR A 252 -3.39 5.18 2.90
N GLY A 253 -3.93 4.86 1.72
CA GLY A 253 -5.37 4.72 1.52
C GLY A 253 -5.87 3.32 1.89
N ASP A 254 -7.13 3.09 1.59
CA ASP A 254 -7.80 1.82 1.87
C ASP A 254 -7.28 0.69 0.99
N PHE A 255 -7.32 -0.52 1.55
CA PHE A 255 -7.07 -1.73 0.76
C PHE A 255 -8.22 -2.02 -0.19
N SER A 256 -7.88 -2.46 -1.40
CA SER A 256 -8.84 -3.09 -2.29
C SER A 256 -9.42 -4.37 -1.67
N ASN A 257 -10.55 -4.83 -2.22
CA ASN A 257 -10.92 -6.24 -2.07
C ASN A 257 -9.77 -7.12 -2.59
N TYR A 258 -9.68 -8.36 -2.09
CA TYR A 258 -8.70 -9.27 -2.65
C TYR A 258 -9.11 -9.75 -4.04
N ILE A 259 -8.11 -10.03 -4.87
CA ILE A 259 -8.24 -10.83 -6.08
C ILE A 259 -7.36 -12.06 -5.96
N SER A 260 -7.78 -13.18 -6.54
CA SER A 260 -7.00 -14.42 -6.48
C SER A 260 -6.74 -15.00 -7.86
N CYS A 261 -5.62 -15.71 -7.98
CA CYS A 261 -5.27 -16.44 -9.18
C CYS A 261 -4.48 -17.70 -8.81
N GLN A 262 -4.78 -18.82 -9.50
CA GLN A 262 -3.99 -20.04 -9.37
C GLN A 262 -2.83 -20.01 -10.37
N VAL A 263 -1.64 -20.36 -9.90
CA VAL A 263 -0.46 -20.49 -10.78
C VAL A 263 -0.60 -21.72 -11.64
N THR A 264 -0.58 -21.53 -12.96
CA THR A 264 -0.71 -22.62 -13.94
C THR A 264 0.57 -22.78 -14.77
N ILE A 265 0.70 -23.91 -15.46
CA ILE A 265 1.76 -24.14 -16.42
C ILE A 265 1.55 -23.31 -17.69
N ASN A 266 2.63 -23.06 -18.43
CA ASN A 266 2.54 -22.47 -19.77
C ASN A 266 1.73 -23.36 -20.72
N GLY A 267 1.12 -22.73 -21.70
CA GLY A 267 0.56 -23.43 -22.86
C GLY A 267 1.65 -24.11 -23.70
N THR A 268 1.22 -24.91 -24.66
CA THR A 268 2.14 -25.45 -25.68
C THR A 268 1.84 -24.82 -27.04
N LYS A 269 2.83 -24.83 -27.93
CA LYS A 269 2.70 -24.32 -29.31
C LYS A 269 2.50 -25.48 -30.30
N VAL A 270 1.47 -25.37 -31.15
CA VAL A 270 1.34 -26.26 -32.33
C VAL A 270 2.49 -25.97 -33.27
N LYS A 271 3.26 -27.01 -33.61
CA LYS A 271 4.38 -26.93 -34.55
C LYS A 271 3.93 -27.13 -36.00
N SER A 272 3.03 -28.08 -36.21
CA SER A 272 2.47 -28.35 -37.53
C SER A 272 1.09 -29.03 -37.45
N ALA A 273 0.28 -28.77 -38.46
CA ALA A 273 -0.88 -29.58 -38.81
C ALA A 273 -0.80 -29.85 -40.30
N SER A 274 -0.60 -31.11 -40.72
CA SER A 274 -0.36 -31.48 -42.10
C SER A 274 -1.24 -32.64 -42.56
N SER A 275 -1.67 -32.58 -43.80
CA SER A 275 -2.46 -33.61 -44.47
C SER A 275 -1.64 -34.28 -45.58
N LYS A 276 -0.76 -35.25 -45.20
CA LYS A 276 0.08 -36.00 -46.16
C LYS A 276 -0.65 -37.15 -46.83
N LYS A 277 -1.80 -37.57 -46.30
CA LYS A 277 -2.64 -38.66 -46.83
C LYS A 277 -4.10 -38.23 -46.84
N LYS A 278 -4.88 -38.75 -47.80
CA LYS A 278 -6.31 -38.46 -47.88
C LYS A 278 -6.99 -38.84 -46.57
N LYS A 279 -7.89 -37.98 -46.08
CA LYS A 279 -8.71 -38.14 -44.86
C LYS A 279 -7.90 -38.28 -43.56
N ILE A 280 -6.65 -37.82 -43.56
CA ILE A 280 -5.77 -37.91 -42.36
C ILE A 280 -5.00 -36.61 -42.20
N ASN A 281 -5.08 -36.05 -40.99
CA ASN A 281 -4.22 -34.94 -40.55
C ASN A 281 -3.29 -35.41 -39.43
N THR A 282 -2.02 -35.03 -39.49
CA THR A 282 -1.05 -35.24 -38.41
C THR A 282 -0.74 -33.89 -37.79
N ILE A 283 -0.95 -33.79 -36.49
CA ILE A 283 -0.72 -32.60 -35.68
C ILE A 283 0.48 -32.87 -34.78
N THR A 284 1.41 -31.90 -34.71
CA THR A 284 2.56 -31.96 -33.77
C THR A 284 2.65 -30.69 -32.97
N TRP A 285 3.17 -30.80 -31.75
CA TRP A 285 3.32 -29.66 -30.84
C TRP A 285 4.62 -29.67 -30.07
N ALA A 286 4.93 -28.58 -29.41
CA ALA A 286 6.12 -28.43 -28.58
C ALA A 286 5.95 -29.17 -27.27
N LYS A 287 7.01 -29.76 -26.75
CA LYS A 287 7.07 -30.34 -25.42
C LYS A 287 6.93 -29.20 -24.39
N ASN A 288 6.12 -29.45 -23.37
CA ASN A 288 6.09 -28.68 -22.15
C ASN A 288 6.59 -29.57 -21.01
N ASP A 289 7.76 -29.23 -20.44
CA ASP A 289 8.42 -30.07 -19.45
C ASP A 289 7.70 -30.09 -18.09
N GLU A 290 6.80 -29.14 -17.83
CA GLU A 290 6.01 -29.06 -16.62
C GLU A 290 4.65 -29.79 -16.72
N ALA A 291 4.21 -30.10 -17.95
CA ALA A 291 2.96 -30.80 -18.18
C ALA A 291 3.02 -32.28 -17.79
N ASP A 292 1.91 -32.82 -17.31
CA ASP A 292 1.71 -34.25 -17.17
C ASP A 292 1.24 -34.88 -18.48
N GLY A 293 0.57 -34.06 -19.32
CA GLY A 293 0.07 -34.53 -20.62
C GLY A 293 -0.56 -33.41 -21.44
N TYR A 294 -1.30 -33.85 -22.49
CA TYR A 294 -1.92 -32.95 -23.43
C TYR A 294 -3.35 -33.40 -23.78
N ILE A 295 -4.19 -32.41 -24.05
CA ILE A 295 -5.52 -32.64 -24.62
C ILE A 295 -5.54 -32.02 -26.01
N VAL A 296 -5.95 -32.79 -27.02
CA VAL A 296 -6.12 -32.37 -28.39
C VAL A 296 -7.56 -32.09 -28.66
N TYR A 297 -7.83 -30.92 -29.22
CA TYR A 297 -9.16 -30.48 -29.64
C TYR A 297 -9.16 -30.14 -31.13
N TYR A 298 -10.35 -30.21 -31.76
CA TYR A 298 -10.55 -29.75 -33.12
C TYR A 298 -11.85 -28.99 -33.30
N SER A 299 -11.89 -28.18 -34.35
CA SER A 299 -13.10 -27.54 -34.88
C SER A 299 -13.06 -27.53 -36.41
N LYS A 300 -14.22 -27.36 -37.06
CA LYS A 300 -14.35 -27.10 -38.52
C LYS A 300 -14.40 -25.61 -38.82
N LYS A 301 -14.43 -24.75 -37.80
CA LYS A 301 -14.38 -23.29 -37.92
C LYS A 301 -13.29 -22.77 -36.97
N GLU A 302 -12.56 -21.73 -37.39
CA GLU A 302 -11.46 -21.15 -36.62
C GLU A 302 -11.94 -20.66 -35.26
N ASP A 303 -13.00 -19.89 -35.24
CA ASP A 303 -13.63 -19.34 -34.00
C ASP A 303 -14.81 -20.19 -33.51
N GLY A 304 -14.88 -21.46 -33.92
CA GLY A 304 -15.97 -22.35 -33.55
C GLY A 304 -15.75 -23.06 -32.22
N ASN A 305 -16.74 -23.83 -31.81
CA ASN A 305 -16.66 -24.71 -30.68
C ASN A 305 -15.69 -25.86 -30.94
N TYR A 306 -14.68 -26.03 -30.11
CA TYR A 306 -13.68 -27.08 -30.23
C TYR A 306 -14.11 -28.33 -29.48
N THR A 307 -14.12 -29.47 -30.18
CA THR A 307 -14.43 -30.77 -29.61
C THR A 307 -13.16 -31.49 -29.20
N LYS A 308 -13.19 -32.08 -28.01
CA LYS A 308 -12.07 -32.90 -27.50
C LYS A 308 -11.93 -34.18 -28.33
N LEU A 309 -10.72 -34.45 -28.83
CA LEU A 309 -10.39 -35.65 -29.57
C LEU A 309 -9.69 -36.70 -28.72
N LYS A 310 -8.65 -36.28 -27.99
CA LYS A 310 -7.77 -37.22 -27.28
C LYS A 310 -7.12 -36.56 -26.08
N THR A 311 -6.99 -37.32 -24.99
CA THR A 311 -6.12 -36.97 -23.86
C THR A 311 -4.90 -37.90 -23.89
N PHE A 312 -3.73 -37.31 -23.74
CA PHE A 312 -2.45 -37.98 -23.55
C PHE A 312 -1.96 -37.75 -22.12
N THR A 313 -1.63 -38.81 -21.43
CA THR A 313 -1.19 -38.76 -20.01
C THR A 313 0.34 -38.74 -19.87
N SER A 314 1.06 -38.44 -20.94
CA SER A 314 2.50 -38.29 -20.93
C SER A 314 2.94 -37.05 -21.71
N ARG A 315 3.83 -36.23 -21.10
CA ARG A 315 4.47 -35.08 -21.74
C ARG A 315 5.35 -35.40 -22.94
N ASN A 316 5.65 -36.69 -23.16
CA ASN A 316 6.45 -37.16 -24.30
C ASN A 316 5.58 -37.45 -25.54
N ASN A 317 4.27 -37.44 -25.42
CA ASN A 317 3.37 -37.55 -26.57
C ASN A 317 3.25 -36.21 -27.28
N LEU A 318 3.92 -36.04 -28.39
CA LEU A 318 4.06 -34.78 -29.09
C LEU A 318 3.39 -34.76 -30.47
N SER A 319 2.62 -35.80 -30.78
CA SER A 319 1.88 -35.90 -32.04
C SER A 319 0.57 -36.67 -31.90
N TYR A 320 -0.36 -36.33 -32.78
CA TYR A 320 -1.63 -37.04 -32.92
C TYR A 320 -2.02 -37.14 -34.39
N THR A 321 -2.55 -38.29 -34.79
CA THR A 321 -3.07 -38.54 -36.13
C THR A 321 -4.58 -38.60 -36.08
N HIS A 322 -5.24 -37.60 -36.66
CA HIS A 322 -6.70 -37.51 -36.81
C HIS A 322 -7.12 -38.15 -38.12
N THR A 323 -7.88 -39.23 -38.05
CA THR A 323 -8.33 -40.03 -39.20
C THR A 323 -9.79 -39.85 -39.52
N LYS A 324 -10.24 -40.44 -40.60
CA LYS A 324 -11.64 -40.43 -41.08
C LYS A 324 -12.17 -38.99 -41.35
N LEU A 325 -11.30 -38.13 -41.82
CA LEU A 325 -11.67 -36.76 -42.16
C LEU A 325 -12.42 -36.68 -43.51
N THR A 326 -13.18 -35.62 -43.70
CA THR A 326 -13.85 -35.29 -44.96
C THR A 326 -12.91 -34.52 -45.86
N ASN A 327 -12.72 -34.97 -47.10
CA ASN A 327 -11.91 -34.25 -48.08
C ASN A 327 -12.48 -32.85 -48.38
N GLY A 328 -11.61 -31.87 -48.56
CA GLY A 328 -12.02 -30.49 -48.84
C GLY A 328 -12.54 -29.70 -47.63
N THR A 329 -12.59 -30.33 -46.43
CA THR A 329 -13.02 -29.66 -45.21
C THR A 329 -11.81 -29.15 -44.46
N ALA A 330 -11.83 -27.86 -44.04
CA ALA A 330 -10.83 -27.31 -43.14
C ALA A 330 -11.02 -27.85 -41.71
N TYR A 331 -9.94 -28.15 -41.04
CA TYR A 331 -9.93 -28.58 -39.64
C TYR A 331 -8.91 -27.75 -38.86
N TYR A 332 -9.35 -27.15 -37.78
CA TYR A 332 -8.56 -26.33 -36.87
C TYR A 332 -8.27 -27.12 -35.59
N TYR A 333 -7.07 -26.98 -35.03
CA TYR A 333 -6.63 -27.75 -33.87
C TYR A 333 -6.12 -26.84 -32.76
N LYS A 334 -6.48 -27.19 -31.52
CA LYS A 334 -5.94 -26.58 -30.29
C LYS A 334 -5.36 -27.69 -29.42
N ILE A 335 -4.20 -27.41 -28.81
CA ILE A 335 -3.53 -28.31 -27.87
C ILE A 335 -3.45 -27.62 -26.54
N GLN A 336 -3.98 -28.27 -25.50
CA GLN A 336 -3.92 -27.84 -24.13
C GLN A 336 -2.91 -28.73 -23.38
N ALA A 337 -1.83 -28.15 -22.88
CA ALA A 337 -1.00 -28.81 -21.88
C ALA A 337 -1.76 -28.79 -20.55
N TYR A 338 -1.67 -29.84 -19.76
CA TYR A 338 -2.25 -29.89 -18.42
C TYR A 338 -1.31 -30.47 -17.39
N LYS A 339 -1.51 -30.07 -16.15
CA LYS A 339 -0.86 -30.62 -14.97
C LYS A 339 -1.91 -30.87 -13.90
N ASN A 340 -1.84 -32.01 -13.23
CA ASN A 340 -2.69 -32.33 -12.08
C ASN A 340 -1.99 -31.88 -10.80
N PHE A 341 -2.76 -31.24 -9.93
CA PHE A 341 -2.32 -30.89 -8.59
C PHE A 341 -3.18 -31.66 -7.60
N ASN A 342 -2.56 -32.47 -6.78
CA ASN A 342 -3.24 -33.25 -5.72
C ASN A 342 -4.25 -34.31 -6.21
N GLY A 343 -4.00 -34.91 -7.37
CA GLY A 343 -4.86 -35.96 -7.94
C GLY A 343 -5.93 -35.40 -8.83
#